data_c4385d030b99c80a238c1174f34620a3
#
_entry.id   c4385d030b99c80a238c1174f34620a3
#
_cell.length_a   1.000
_cell.length_b   1.000
_cell.length_c   1.000
_cell.angle_alpha   90.00
_cell.angle_beta   90.00
_cell.angle_gamma   90.00
#
_symmetry.space_group_name_H-M   'P 1'
#
loop_
_entity.id
_entity.type
_entity.pdbx_description
1 polymer ?
#
loop_
_entity_poly.entity_id
_entity_poly.type
_entity_poly.pdbx_seq_one_letter_code
_entity_poly.pdbx_strand_id
1 'polypeptide(L)'
;MRRVNFNYFALMTLVLSVGLLACGLTGSLPTATPTVTQTAVAATPLPQSQPDNPTPTPRADSYAHPREVMVESQIKGRGVSDEAVLAALLNVPRHEFVPPEYQSQAYEDHPLPIGYGQTISQPYIVAVMTELIELQPGERVLEIGTGSGYQAAILAQITGEVYTIEIIPELAERAQETFDRLGYDQIVAKQADGYWGWEEYAPFDAIIVTAAPDHVPQPLVNQLADGGKMVIPVGPPGGYQSLWLIERKGDEVLRYNWGGVRFVPLTRSEE
;
A
#
# COMPACT_ATOMS: atom_id res chain seq x y z
N MET A 1 13.01 18.91 -26.04
CA MET A 1 11.59 18.49 -25.96
C MET A 1 11.29 17.54 -27.12
N ARG A 2 11.35 16.24 -26.89
CA ARG A 2 10.86 15.22 -27.84
C ARG A 2 10.01 14.25 -27.04
N ARG A 3 8.71 14.20 -27.36
CA ARG A 3 7.77 13.21 -26.84
C ARG A 3 8.10 11.87 -27.48
N VAL A 4 8.34 10.85 -26.69
CA VAL A 4 8.49 9.47 -27.15
C VAL A 4 7.15 8.78 -26.95
N ASN A 5 6.44 8.51 -28.05
CA ASN A 5 5.27 7.66 -28.06
C ASN A 5 5.74 6.20 -28.09
N PHE A 6 5.38 5.42 -27.09
CA PHE A 6 5.54 3.97 -27.12
C PHE A 6 4.23 3.32 -27.57
N ASN A 7 4.28 2.73 -28.76
CA ASN A 7 3.26 1.81 -29.26
C ASN A 7 3.61 0.39 -28.79
N TYR A 8 2.77 -0.22 -27.99
CA TYR A 8 2.85 -1.64 -27.68
C TYR A 8 2.12 -2.45 -28.72
N PHE A 9 2.87 -3.29 -29.46
CA PHE A 9 2.33 -4.34 -30.32
C PHE A 9 2.07 -5.61 -29.47
N ALA A 10 0.82 -6.05 -29.42
CA ALA A 10 0.43 -7.31 -28.84
C ALA A 10 0.84 -8.47 -29.76
N LEU A 11 1.52 -9.47 -29.22
CA LEU A 11 1.71 -10.76 -29.86
C LEU A 11 0.97 -11.85 -29.06
N MET A 12 -0.13 -12.29 -29.65
CA MET A 12 -0.99 -13.36 -29.15
C MET A 12 -0.39 -14.69 -29.63
N THR A 13 -0.03 -15.58 -28.70
CA THR A 13 0.27 -16.99 -29.04
C THR A 13 -0.70 -17.91 -28.37
N LEU A 14 -1.48 -18.57 -29.22
CA LEU A 14 -2.47 -19.60 -28.91
C LEU A 14 -1.76 -20.95 -28.73
N VAL A 15 -1.97 -21.65 -27.60
CA VAL A 15 -1.61 -23.08 -27.48
C VAL A 15 -2.85 -23.87 -27.05
N LEU A 16 -3.29 -24.70 -27.98
CA LEU A 16 -4.27 -25.80 -27.79
C LEU A 16 -3.53 -27.05 -27.32
N SER A 17 -4.12 -27.81 -26.38
CA SER A 17 -4.02 -29.29 -26.32
C SER A 17 -5.00 -29.78 -25.24
N VAL A 18 -6.07 -30.41 -25.64
CA VAL A 18 -6.31 -31.88 -25.88
C VAL A 18 -6.17 -32.72 -24.59
N GLY A 19 -7.30 -33.21 -24.22
CA GLY A 19 -7.89 -34.06 -23.31
C GLY A 19 -7.24 -35.43 -23.02
N LEU A 20 -7.78 -36.11 -22.02
CA LEU A 20 -8.07 -37.54 -22.06
C LEU A 20 -8.89 -38.00 -20.85
N LEU A 21 -9.86 -38.85 -21.15
CA LEU A 21 -10.76 -39.67 -20.32
C LEU A 21 -10.02 -40.63 -19.35
N ALA A 22 -10.71 -40.97 -18.23
CA ALA A 22 -10.88 -42.36 -17.76
C ALA A 22 -11.83 -42.39 -16.56
N CYS A 23 -12.96 -43.07 -16.72
CA CYS A 23 -13.44 -44.32 -16.06
C CYS A 23 -13.30 -44.34 -14.52
N GLY A 24 -14.36 -44.27 -13.70
CA GLY A 24 -15.40 -45.27 -13.51
C GLY A 24 -15.06 -46.23 -12.41
N LEU A 25 -15.73 -46.14 -11.23
CA LEU A 25 -15.98 -47.29 -10.35
C LEU A 25 -17.15 -46.98 -9.39
N THR A 26 -18.22 -47.76 -9.56
CA THR A 26 -19.43 -47.83 -8.73
C THR A 26 -19.14 -48.56 -7.45
N GLY A 27 -19.47 -48.01 -6.31
CA GLY A 27 -19.49 -48.70 -5.03
C GLY A 27 -20.75 -48.35 -4.26
N SER A 28 -21.71 -49.26 -4.25
CA SER A 28 -22.94 -49.20 -3.46
C SER A 28 -22.68 -49.46 -1.98
N LEU A 29 -23.17 -48.63 -1.09
CA LEU A 29 -23.20 -48.84 0.36
C LEU A 29 -24.64 -49.09 0.85
N PRO A 30 -24.83 -49.98 1.84
CA PRO A 30 -26.15 -50.39 2.30
C PRO A 30 -26.83 -49.35 3.20
N THR A 31 -28.12 -49.21 2.97
CA THR A 31 -29.04 -48.35 3.73
C THR A 31 -29.33 -48.95 5.08
N ALA A 32 -28.95 -48.30 6.16
CA ALA A 32 -29.44 -48.60 7.52
C ALA A 32 -30.51 -47.60 7.91
N THR A 33 -31.70 -48.07 8.16
CA THR A 33 -32.84 -47.28 8.64
C THR A 33 -32.77 -47.14 10.18
N PRO A 34 -32.69 -45.95 10.76
CA PRO A 34 -32.87 -45.81 12.20
C PRO A 34 -34.35 -45.68 12.57
N THR A 35 -34.78 -46.51 13.49
CA THR A 35 -36.10 -46.45 14.18
C THR A 35 -36.09 -45.22 15.09
N VAL A 36 -37.00 -44.27 14.84
CA VAL A 36 -37.20 -43.09 15.69
C VAL A 36 -38.19 -43.42 16.82
N THR A 37 -37.67 -43.46 18.04
CA THR A 37 -38.51 -43.50 19.23
C THR A 37 -38.91 -42.05 19.59
N GLN A 38 -40.20 -41.70 19.46
CA GLN A 38 -40.74 -40.42 19.88
C GLN A 38 -40.84 -40.36 21.41
N THR A 39 -40.02 -39.53 22.02
CA THR A 39 -40.20 -39.13 23.41
C THR A 39 -40.87 -37.72 23.40
N ALA A 40 -42.05 -37.61 23.96
CA ALA A 40 -42.79 -36.36 24.10
C ALA A 40 -42.04 -35.43 25.05
N VAL A 41 -41.54 -34.31 24.58
CA VAL A 41 -40.94 -33.24 25.36
C VAL A 41 -42.01 -32.16 25.58
N ALA A 42 -42.26 -31.82 26.84
CA ALA A 42 -43.17 -30.75 27.24
C ALA A 42 -42.74 -29.41 26.65
N ALA A 43 -43.70 -28.66 26.10
CA ALA A 43 -43.49 -27.34 25.51
C ALA A 43 -43.05 -26.32 26.58
N THR A 44 -41.84 -25.82 26.47
CA THR A 44 -41.35 -24.63 27.17
C THR A 44 -41.91 -23.38 26.48
N PRO A 45 -42.44 -22.39 27.21
CA PRO A 45 -42.96 -21.17 26.60
C PRO A 45 -41.81 -20.39 25.92
N LEU A 46 -42.05 -19.96 24.68
CA LEU A 46 -41.14 -19.12 23.89
C LEU A 46 -40.84 -17.81 24.65
N PRO A 47 -39.55 -17.37 24.66
CA PRO A 47 -39.21 -16.05 25.16
C PRO A 47 -39.88 -14.97 24.30
N GLN A 48 -40.54 -14.01 24.95
CA GLN A 48 -41.10 -12.85 24.27
C GLN A 48 -40.00 -12.07 23.57
N SER A 49 -40.19 -11.78 22.29
CA SER A 49 -39.30 -10.93 21.48
C SER A 49 -39.18 -9.56 22.14
N GLN A 50 -37.99 -9.21 22.59
CA GLN A 50 -37.66 -7.82 22.94
C GLN A 50 -37.83 -6.94 21.68
N PRO A 51 -38.27 -5.68 21.81
CA PRO A 51 -38.37 -4.78 20.72
C PRO A 51 -36.97 -4.60 20.10
N ASP A 52 -36.88 -4.79 18.79
CA ASP A 52 -35.65 -4.62 17.98
C ASP A 52 -35.02 -3.27 18.29
N ASN A 53 -33.89 -3.31 18.97
CA ASN A 53 -33.05 -2.13 19.09
C ASN A 53 -32.60 -1.77 17.65
N PRO A 54 -32.88 -0.57 17.12
CA PRO A 54 -32.52 -0.25 15.74
C PRO A 54 -31.03 -0.45 15.58
N THR A 55 -30.66 -1.35 14.66
CA THR A 55 -29.26 -1.53 14.23
C THR A 55 -28.72 -0.15 13.88
N PRO A 56 -27.60 0.31 14.49
CA PRO A 56 -27.07 1.62 14.20
C PRO A 56 -26.78 1.69 12.69
N THR A 57 -27.45 2.60 12.01
CA THR A 57 -27.18 2.90 10.60
C THR A 57 -25.71 3.26 10.51
N PRO A 58 -24.92 2.66 9.60
CA PRO A 58 -23.53 3.03 9.40
C PRO A 58 -23.43 4.55 9.23
N ARG A 59 -22.64 5.20 10.08
CA ARG A 59 -22.42 6.64 9.98
C ARG A 59 -21.84 6.91 8.60
N ALA A 60 -22.54 7.68 7.79
CA ALA A 60 -22.06 8.03 6.45
C ALA A 60 -20.63 8.57 6.56
N ASP A 61 -19.71 8.08 5.71
CA ASP A 61 -18.33 8.57 5.65
C ASP A 61 -18.34 10.05 5.21
N SER A 62 -18.22 10.95 6.18
CA SER A 62 -18.25 12.40 5.92
C SER A 62 -17.07 12.88 5.07
N TYR A 63 -16.05 12.04 4.89
CA TYR A 63 -14.87 12.32 4.10
C TYR A 63 -14.88 11.70 2.69
N ALA A 64 -15.93 10.94 2.32
CA ALA A 64 -16.03 10.31 1.00
C ALA A 64 -15.93 11.34 -0.12
N HIS A 65 -16.74 12.42 -0.08
CA HIS A 65 -16.72 13.47 -1.09
C HIS A 65 -15.39 14.25 -1.15
N PRO A 66 -14.80 14.74 -0.05
CA PRO A 66 -13.46 15.33 -0.08
C PRO A 66 -12.39 14.41 -0.69
N ARG A 67 -12.44 13.11 -0.41
CA ARG A 67 -11.53 12.12 -0.97
C ARG A 67 -11.70 11.95 -2.48
N GLU A 68 -12.94 11.87 -2.98
CA GLU A 68 -13.25 11.84 -4.41
C GLU A 68 -12.73 13.09 -5.12
N VAL A 69 -12.96 14.28 -4.57
CA VAL A 69 -12.45 15.55 -5.12
C VAL A 69 -10.93 15.55 -5.17
N MET A 70 -10.25 15.09 -4.13
CA MET A 70 -8.78 14.95 -4.10
C MET A 70 -8.31 14.07 -5.27
N VAL A 71 -8.88 12.88 -5.45
CA VAL A 71 -8.45 11.95 -6.49
C VAL A 71 -8.74 12.50 -7.89
N GLU A 72 -9.95 12.97 -8.16
CA GLU A 72 -10.34 13.39 -9.52
C GLU A 72 -9.66 14.71 -9.93
N SER A 73 -9.62 15.72 -9.07
CA SER A 73 -9.17 17.05 -9.46
C SER A 73 -7.69 17.33 -9.15
N GLN A 74 -7.18 16.83 -8.02
CA GLN A 74 -5.82 17.15 -7.58
C GLN A 74 -4.78 16.13 -8.06
N ILE A 75 -5.20 14.89 -8.37
CA ILE A 75 -4.31 13.78 -8.74
C ILE A 75 -4.49 13.40 -10.21
N LYS A 76 -5.65 12.85 -10.59
CA LYS A 76 -5.96 12.47 -11.96
C LYS A 76 -5.93 13.65 -12.93
N GLY A 77 -6.48 14.81 -12.52
CA GLY A 77 -6.43 16.06 -13.30
C GLY A 77 -5.01 16.57 -13.57
N ARG A 78 -3.98 16.06 -12.86
CA ARG A 78 -2.56 16.41 -13.03
C ARG A 78 -1.75 15.31 -13.72
N GLY A 79 -2.40 14.28 -14.25
CA GLY A 79 -1.79 13.30 -15.13
C GLY A 79 -1.47 11.94 -14.54
N VAL A 80 -1.75 11.68 -13.25
CA VAL A 80 -1.71 10.31 -12.69
C VAL A 80 -2.87 9.53 -13.30
N SER A 81 -2.58 8.38 -13.87
CA SER A 81 -3.54 7.60 -14.67
C SER A 81 -3.61 6.11 -14.31
N ASP A 82 -2.71 5.62 -13.46
CA ASP A 82 -2.74 4.23 -13.02
C ASP A 82 -4.01 3.95 -12.20
N GLU A 83 -4.84 3.03 -12.69
CA GLU A 83 -6.14 2.73 -12.09
C GLU A 83 -6.01 2.10 -10.69
N ALA A 84 -4.96 1.29 -10.44
CA ALA A 84 -4.72 0.68 -9.13
C ALA A 84 -4.32 1.75 -8.10
N VAL A 85 -3.48 2.70 -8.50
CA VAL A 85 -3.09 3.85 -7.67
C VAL A 85 -4.30 4.73 -7.35
N LEU A 86 -5.10 5.09 -8.36
CA LEU A 86 -6.30 5.91 -8.17
C LEU A 86 -7.32 5.21 -7.25
N ALA A 87 -7.53 3.90 -7.44
CA ALA A 87 -8.40 3.09 -6.59
C ALA A 87 -7.88 3.02 -5.14
N ALA A 88 -6.57 2.82 -4.95
CA ALA A 88 -5.95 2.82 -3.62
C ALA A 88 -6.20 4.15 -2.88
N LEU A 89 -6.01 5.29 -3.55
CA LEU A 89 -6.25 6.61 -2.98
C LEU A 89 -7.73 6.88 -2.65
N LEU A 90 -8.66 6.28 -3.38
CA LEU A 90 -10.10 6.33 -3.08
C LEU A 90 -10.45 5.44 -1.88
N ASN A 91 -9.77 4.31 -1.69
CA ASN A 91 -10.10 3.35 -0.64
C ASN A 91 -9.47 3.69 0.71
N VAL A 92 -8.23 4.20 0.72
CA VAL A 92 -7.50 4.47 1.97
C VAL A 92 -7.99 5.76 2.62
N PRO A 93 -8.50 5.73 3.88
CA PRO A 93 -9.05 6.88 4.57
C PRO A 93 -7.93 7.78 5.13
N ARG A 94 -7.37 8.67 4.30
CA ARG A 94 -6.20 9.50 4.66
C ARG A 94 -6.38 10.26 5.99
N HIS A 95 -7.61 10.68 6.33
CA HIS A 95 -7.90 11.38 7.59
C HIS A 95 -7.64 10.52 8.84
N GLU A 96 -7.56 9.21 8.73
CA GLU A 96 -7.19 8.30 9.82
C GLU A 96 -5.67 8.24 10.08
N PHE A 97 -4.85 8.80 9.17
CA PHE A 97 -3.40 8.84 9.23
C PHE A 97 -2.83 10.22 9.62
N VAL A 98 -3.69 11.15 10.02
CA VAL A 98 -3.30 12.48 10.48
C VAL A 98 -3.78 12.74 11.90
N PRO A 99 -3.09 13.58 12.69
CA PRO A 99 -3.57 14.00 13.99
C PRO A 99 -4.96 14.66 13.91
N PRO A 100 -5.79 14.56 14.96
CA PRO A 100 -7.17 15.06 14.96
C PRO A 100 -7.33 16.52 14.51
N GLU A 101 -6.39 17.39 14.88
CA GLU A 101 -6.37 18.81 14.53
C GLU A 101 -6.19 19.08 13.03
N TYR A 102 -5.68 18.10 12.27
CA TYR A 102 -5.47 18.20 10.82
C TYR A 102 -6.46 17.39 9.98
N GLN A 103 -7.39 16.65 10.58
CA GLN A 103 -8.32 15.80 9.84
C GLN A 103 -9.18 16.57 8.83
N SER A 104 -9.58 17.80 9.15
CA SER A 104 -10.34 18.65 8.22
C SER A 104 -9.58 19.02 6.96
N GLN A 105 -8.24 19.00 6.99
CA GLN A 105 -7.34 19.31 5.88
C GLN A 105 -6.77 18.04 5.20
N ALA A 106 -7.15 16.86 5.66
CA ALA A 106 -6.53 15.60 5.23
C ALA A 106 -6.56 15.37 3.71
N TYR A 107 -7.53 15.95 3.01
CA TYR A 107 -7.72 15.78 1.56
C TYR A 107 -7.31 17.03 0.75
N GLU A 108 -6.65 17.99 1.37
CA GLU A 108 -6.02 19.14 0.68
C GLU A 108 -4.65 18.71 0.11
N ASP A 109 -4.25 19.34 -1.04
CA ASP A 109 -3.06 18.91 -1.78
C ASP A 109 -1.76 19.53 -1.21
N HIS A 110 -1.50 19.29 0.06
CA HIS A 110 -0.28 19.68 0.75
C HIS A 110 0.12 18.68 1.85
N PRO A 111 1.41 18.67 2.29
CA PRO A 111 1.83 17.87 3.42
C PRO A 111 1.25 18.40 4.74
N LEU A 112 1.02 17.51 5.72
CA LEU A 112 0.52 17.86 7.04
C LEU A 112 1.47 17.36 8.14
N PRO A 113 1.64 18.09 9.26
CA PRO A 113 2.47 17.64 10.37
C PRO A 113 1.89 16.36 11.01
N ILE A 114 2.79 15.44 11.36
CA ILE A 114 2.45 14.22 12.10
C ILE A 114 3.21 14.09 13.43
N GLY A 115 3.88 15.15 13.86
CA GLY A 115 4.75 15.16 15.05
C GLY A 115 6.20 14.83 14.73
N TYR A 116 7.07 14.96 15.72
CA TYR A 116 8.51 14.63 15.64
C TYR A 116 9.26 15.30 14.48
N GLY A 117 8.77 16.47 14.01
CA GLY A 117 9.33 17.17 12.85
C GLY A 117 9.02 16.51 11.51
N GLN A 118 8.16 15.47 11.48
CA GLN A 118 7.80 14.73 10.29
C GLN A 118 6.43 15.15 9.74
N THR A 119 6.16 14.78 8.49
CA THR A 119 4.91 15.08 7.80
C THR A 119 4.37 13.87 7.05
N ILE A 120 3.05 13.74 6.95
CA ILE A 120 2.43 12.93 5.89
C ILE A 120 2.60 13.68 4.57
N SER A 121 3.09 13.01 3.54
CA SER A 121 3.37 13.62 2.23
C SER A 121 2.10 14.16 1.56
N GLN A 122 2.27 15.18 0.70
CA GLN A 122 1.21 15.70 -0.18
C GLN A 122 0.56 14.55 -0.98
N PRO A 123 -0.77 14.48 -1.08
CA PRO A 123 -1.46 13.40 -1.80
C PRO A 123 -0.97 13.17 -3.22
N TYR A 124 -0.73 14.25 -3.98
CA TYR A 124 -0.21 14.14 -5.34
C TYR A 124 1.18 13.49 -5.40
N ILE A 125 2.06 13.77 -4.44
CA ILE A 125 3.40 13.17 -4.39
C ILE A 125 3.30 11.67 -4.05
N VAL A 126 2.43 11.27 -3.12
CA VAL A 126 2.15 9.85 -2.83
C VAL A 126 1.71 9.13 -4.12
N ALA A 127 0.76 9.72 -4.86
CA ALA A 127 0.26 9.16 -6.11
C ALA A 127 1.35 8.99 -7.17
N VAL A 128 2.13 10.06 -7.43
CA VAL A 128 3.22 10.04 -8.42
C VAL A 128 4.28 9.01 -8.07
N MET A 129 4.72 8.96 -6.81
CA MET A 129 5.75 8.00 -6.39
C MET A 129 5.25 6.56 -6.52
N THR A 130 3.99 6.30 -6.22
CA THR A 130 3.38 4.98 -6.36
C THR A 130 3.21 4.58 -7.83
N GLU A 131 2.77 5.50 -8.70
CA GLU A 131 2.65 5.24 -10.16
C GLU A 131 4.01 4.95 -10.80
N LEU A 132 5.07 5.66 -10.38
CA LEU A 132 6.42 5.53 -10.95
C LEU A 132 7.08 4.18 -10.72
N ILE A 133 6.77 3.49 -9.64
CA ILE A 133 7.30 2.15 -9.37
C ILE A 133 6.58 1.05 -10.15
N GLU A 134 5.42 1.35 -10.76
CA GLU A 134 4.60 0.42 -11.55
C GLU A 134 4.32 -0.91 -10.83
N LEU A 135 4.08 -0.85 -9.50
CA LEU A 135 3.91 -1.99 -8.62
C LEU A 135 2.73 -2.88 -9.06
N GLN A 136 2.96 -4.20 -9.13
CA GLN A 136 1.95 -5.18 -9.51
C GLN A 136 1.50 -6.04 -8.32
N PRO A 137 0.29 -6.65 -8.39
CA PRO A 137 -0.15 -7.60 -7.37
C PRO A 137 0.83 -8.77 -7.19
N GLY A 138 1.21 -9.04 -5.94
CA GLY A 138 2.15 -10.09 -5.57
C GLY A 138 3.63 -9.68 -5.64
N GLU A 139 3.95 -8.49 -6.12
CA GLU A 139 5.29 -7.93 -6.04
C GLU A 139 5.61 -7.43 -4.64
N ARG A 140 6.87 -7.54 -4.26
CA ARG A 140 7.38 -7.13 -2.95
C ARG A 140 7.87 -5.68 -2.98
N VAL A 141 7.34 -4.87 -2.07
CA VAL A 141 7.72 -3.46 -1.95
C VAL A 141 8.28 -3.13 -0.58
N LEU A 142 9.37 -2.34 -0.56
CA LEU A 142 9.96 -1.75 0.64
C LEU A 142 9.71 -0.24 0.67
N GLU A 143 9.12 0.24 1.74
CA GLU A 143 9.04 1.66 2.07
C GLU A 143 10.09 2.03 3.11
N ILE A 144 10.78 3.16 2.90
CA ILE A 144 11.70 3.77 3.87
C ILE A 144 11.10 5.08 4.36
N GLY A 145 10.75 5.12 5.65
CA GLY A 145 10.06 6.23 6.30
C GLY A 145 8.56 5.98 6.40
N THR A 146 8.13 5.06 7.28
CA THR A 146 6.72 4.74 7.51
C THR A 146 5.89 5.98 7.87
N GLY A 147 6.45 6.85 8.73
CA GLY A 147 5.81 8.07 9.18
C GLY A 147 4.43 7.83 9.79
N SER A 148 3.38 8.26 9.08
CA SER A 148 2.00 8.03 9.48
C SER A 148 1.46 6.64 9.12
N GLY A 149 2.13 5.91 8.21
CA GLY A 149 1.67 4.66 7.62
C GLY A 149 0.81 4.83 6.35
N TYR A 150 0.53 6.05 5.90
CA TYR A 150 -0.38 6.28 4.78
C TYR A 150 0.15 5.71 3.46
N GLN A 151 1.44 5.93 3.14
CA GLN A 151 2.05 5.40 1.92
C GLN A 151 2.06 3.86 1.95
N ALA A 152 2.43 3.22 3.09
CA ALA A 152 2.34 1.78 3.25
C ALA A 152 0.91 1.25 3.02
N ALA A 153 -0.11 1.94 3.55
CA ALA A 153 -1.51 1.58 3.35
C ALA A 153 -1.95 1.69 1.87
N ILE A 154 -1.45 2.69 1.12
CA ILE A 154 -1.67 2.80 -0.33
C ILE A 154 -1.04 1.62 -1.07
N LEU A 155 0.21 1.26 -0.74
CA LEU A 155 0.91 0.11 -1.32
C LEU A 155 0.17 -1.20 -1.04
N ALA A 156 -0.37 -1.35 0.17
CA ALA A 156 -1.11 -2.52 0.61
C ALA A 156 -2.47 -2.71 -0.10
N GLN A 157 -2.99 -1.68 -0.80
CA GLN A 157 -4.14 -1.84 -1.70
C GLN A 157 -3.75 -2.45 -3.05
N ILE A 158 -2.46 -2.43 -3.40
CA ILE A 158 -1.96 -2.90 -4.70
C ILE A 158 -1.35 -4.30 -4.56
N THR A 159 -0.55 -4.52 -3.49
CA THR A 159 0.11 -5.81 -3.22
C THR A 159 -0.07 -6.26 -1.78
N GLY A 160 0.02 -7.58 -1.53
CA GLY A 160 0.04 -8.14 -0.17
C GLY A 160 1.44 -8.22 0.47
N GLU A 161 2.50 -7.81 -0.23
CA GLU A 161 3.90 -7.96 0.17
C GLU A 161 4.54 -6.61 0.49
N VAL A 162 4.04 -5.92 1.54
CA VAL A 162 4.48 -4.57 1.94
C VAL A 162 5.35 -4.64 3.18
N TYR A 163 6.56 -4.09 3.07
CA TYR A 163 7.55 -3.94 4.13
C TYR A 163 7.84 -2.46 4.34
N THR A 164 7.89 -1.99 5.60
CA THR A 164 8.12 -0.58 5.89
C THR A 164 9.04 -0.40 7.09
N ILE A 165 9.93 0.60 7.02
CA ILE A 165 10.92 0.88 8.06
C ILE A 165 10.73 2.32 8.55
N GLU A 166 10.68 2.48 9.88
CA GLU A 166 10.65 3.77 10.55
C GLU A 166 11.79 3.84 11.57
N ILE A 167 12.50 4.97 11.61
CA ILE A 167 13.59 5.17 12.56
C ILE A 167 13.10 5.77 13.89
N ILE A 168 12.00 6.53 13.87
CA ILE A 168 11.45 7.21 15.04
C ILE A 168 10.50 6.24 15.76
N PRO A 169 10.84 5.78 16.98
CA PRO A 169 10.09 4.73 17.69
C PRO A 169 8.61 5.07 17.85
N GLU A 170 8.29 6.31 18.23
CA GLU A 170 6.92 6.76 18.48
C GLU A 170 6.08 6.84 17.21
N LEU A 171 6.70 7.08 16.05
CA LEU A 171 6.00 7.02 14.76
C LEU A 171 5.78 5.56 14.34
N ALA A 172 6.77 4.68 14.54
CA ALA A 172 6.65 3.27 14.26
C ALA A 172 5.50 2.63 15.06
N GLU A 173 5.43 2.90 16.36
CA GLU A 173 4.34 2.42 17.25
C GLU A 173 2.99 2.93 16.78
N ARG A 174 2.84 4.24 16.55
CA ARG A 174 1.59 4.84 16.10
C ARG A 174 1.13 4.35 14.73
N ALA A 175 2.06 4.13 13.80
CA ALA A 175 1.73 3.54 12.50
C ALA A 175 1.21 2.11 12.66
N GLN A 176 1.86 1.28 13.51
CA GLN A 176 1.40 -0.08 13.82
C GLN A 176 -0.01 -0.08 14.42
N GLU A 177 -0.29 0.77 15.43
CA GLU A 177 -1.63 0.93 16.01
C GLU A 177 -2.67 1.30 14.94
N THR A 178 -2.30 2.14 13.97
CA THR A 178 -3.18 2.53 12.87
C THR A 178 -3.42 1.37 11.91
N PHE A 179 -2.39 0.58 11.59
CA PHE A 179 -2.52 -0.63 10.77
C PHE A 179 -3.46 -1.64 11.43
N ASP A 180 -3.25 -1.94 12.71
CA ASP A 180 -4.08 -2.88 13.49
C ASP A 180 -5.54 -2.42 13.52
N ARG A 181 -5.78 -1.14 13.77
CA ARG A 181 -7.12 -0.55 13.86
C ARG A 181 -7.86 -0.55 12.52
N LEU A 182 -7.15 -0.39 11.41
CA LEU A 182 -7.72 -0.33 10.06
C LEU A 182 -7.67 -1.67 9.31
N GLY A 183 -7.09 -2.72 9.91
CA GLY A 183 -7.04 -4.06 9.35
C GLY A 183 -6.03 -4.24 8.21
N TYR A 184 -4.87 -3.57 8.29
CA TYR A 184 -3.76 -3.73 7.34
C TYR A 184 -2.77 -4.81 7.82
N ASP A 185 -3.26 -6.01 8.10
CA ASP A 185 -2.48 -7.14 8.66
C ASP A 185 -1.34 -7.63 7.75
N GLN A 186 -1.39 -7.28 6.46
CA GLN A 186 -0.38 -7.63 5.45
C GLN A 186 0.85 -6.70 5.44
N ILE A 187 0.83 -5.59 6.20
CA ILE A 187 1.99 -4.70 6.29
C ILE A 187 2.94 -5.20 7.37
N VAL A 188 4.18 -5.49 6.98
CA VAL A 188 5.26 -5.86 7.91
C VAL A 188 6.08 -4.60 8.23
N ALA A 189 5.94 -4.09 9.45
CA ALA A 189 6.64 -2.88 9.90
C ALA A 189 7.83 -3.20 10.81
N LYS A 190 8.89 -2.38 10.73
CA LYS A 190 10.09 -2.50 11.55
C LYS A 190 10.58 -1.13 12.00
N GLN A 191 10.91 -1.00 13.28
CA GLN A 191 11.66 0.15 13.79
C GLN A 191 13.16 -0.08 13.59
N ALA A 192 13.79 0.67 12.66
CA ALA A 192 15.22 0.58 12.35
C ALA A 192 15.70 1.79 11.53
N ASP A 193 17.02 1.86 11.27
CA ASP A 193 17.62 2.80 10.31
C ASP A 193 17.37 2.31 8.87
N GLY A 194 16.47 2.97 8.16
CA GLY A 194 16.04 2.63 6.80
C GLY A 194 17.12 2.76 5.72
N TYR A 195 18.24 3.46 6.01
CA TYR A 195 19.36 3.57 5.07
C TYR A 195 19.92 2.19 4.65
N TRP A 196 19.87 1.23 5.57
CA TRP A 196 20.37 -0.13 5.35
C TRP A 196 19.37 -1.03 4.63
N GLY A 197 18.11 -0.59 4.48
CA GLY A 197 17.04 -1.41 3.92
C GLY A 197 16.68 -2.60 4.82
N TRP A 198 16.22 -3.70 4.20
CA TRP A 198 15.81 -4.91 4.91
C TRP A 198 16.28 -6.16 4.16
N GLU A 199 17.51 -6.53 4.38
CA GLU A 199 18.20 -7.61 3.65
C GLU A 199 17.49 -8.97 3.77
N GLU A 200 16.85 -9.25 4.91
CA GLU A 200 16.13 -10.50 5.16
C GLU A 200 15.00 -10.76 4.14
N TYR A 201 14.35 -9.68 3.66
CA TYR A 201 13.24 -9.76 2.71
C TYR A 201 13.63 -9.39 1.27
N ALA A 202 14.89 -9.01 1.05
CA ALA A 202 15.39 -8.71 -0.29
C ALA A 202 15.42 -9.99 -1.17
N PRO A 203 15.33 -9.89 -2.52
CA PRO A 203 15.20 -8.65 -3.26
C PRO A 203 13.78 -8.08 -3.28
N PHE A 204 13.67 -6.75 -3.52
CA PHE A 204 12.40 -6.03 -3.66
C PHE A 204 12.16 -5.65 -5.12
N ASP A 205 10.94 -5.86 -5.60
CA ASP A 205 10.53 -5.44 -6.94
C ASP A 205 10.40 -3.91 -7.01
N ALA A 206 10.01 -3.30 -5.87
CA ALA A 206 9.94 -1.86 -5.74
C ALA A 206 10.48 -1.35 -4.40
N ILE A 207 11.06 -0.14 -4.40
CA ILE A 207 11.46 0.60 -3.19
C ILE A 207 10.92 2.03 -3.28
N ILE A 208 10.23 2.50 -2.24
CA ILE A 208 9.82 3.90 -2.09
C ILE A 208 10.53 4.51 -0.89
N VAL A 209 11.24 5.62 -1.10
CA VAL A 209 11.90 6.36 -0.01
C VAL A 209 11.17 7.67 0.20
N THR A 210 10.58 7.85 1.38
CA THR A 210 9.71 8.99 1.73
C THR A 210 10.41 10.10 2.51
N ALA A 211 11.73 9.99 2.66
CA ALA A 211 12.61 11.00 3.26
C ALA A 211 13.83 11.23 2.34
N ALA A 212 14.42 12.41 2.35
CA ALA A 212 15.50 12.77 1.43
C ALA A 212 16.89 12.54 2.03
N PRO A 213 17.67 11.55 1.56
CA PRO A 213 19.10 11.50 1.80
C PRO A 213 19.84 12.49 0.90
N ASP A 214 21.10 12.79 1.22
CA ASP A 214 21.99 13.62 0.40
C ASP A 214 22.54 12.87 -0.83
N HIS A 215 22.48 11.55 -0.83
CA HIS A 215 22.87 10.66 -1.92
C HIS A 215 21.97 9.41 -1.95
N VAL A 216 22.02 8.64 -3.04
CA VAL A 216 21.32 7.36 -3.14
C VAL A 216 22.01 6.30 -2.29
N PRO A 217 21.36 5.71 -1.26
CA PRO A 217 21.96 4.66 -0.43
C PRO A 217 22.25 3.40 -1.25
N GLN A 218 23.53 3.00 -1.31
CA GLN A 218 23.94 1.81 -2.06
C GLN A 218 23.28 0.51 -1.54
N PRO A 219 23.05 0.33 -0.21
CA PRO A 219 22.31 -0.85 0.29
C PRO A 219 20.93 -1.01 -0.32
N LEU A 220 20.19 0.08 -0.57
CA LEU A 220 18.86 0.02 -1.19
C LEU A 220 18.94 -0.40 -2.66
N VAL A 221 19.94 0.11 -3.41
CA VAL A 221 20.17 -0.30 -4.80
C VAL A 221 20.50 -1.79 -4.89
N ASN A 222 21.31 -2.30 -3.97
CA ASN A 222 21.70 -3.71 -3.94
C ASN A 222 20.51 -4.64 -3.62
N GLN A 223 19.50 -4.14 -2.91
CA GLN A 223 18.29 -4.88 -2.55
C GLN A 223 17.17 -4.81 -3.60
N LEU A 224 17.34 -4.06 -4.69
CA LEU A 224 16.40 -4.11 -5.83
C LEU A 224 16.53 -5.44 -6.57
N ALA A 225 15.41 -5.99 -6.98
CA ALA A 225 15.35 -7.10 -7.93
C ALA A 225 15.88 -6.67 -9.32
N ASP A 226 16.19 -7.63 -10.19
CA ASP A 226 16.42 -7.33 -11.60
C ASP A 226 15.12 -6.85 -12.26
N GLY A 227 15.14 -5.70 -12.92
CA GLY A 227 13.96 -4.98 -13.38
C GLY A 227 13.26 -4.14 -12.31
N GLY A 228 13.69 -4.24 -11.03
CA GLY A 228 13.10 -3.51 -9.92
C GLY A 228 13.31 -2.01 -10.00
N LYS A 229 12.38 -1.25 -9.41
CA LYS A 229 12.33 0.21 -9.45
C LYS A 229 12.41 0.82 -8.07
N MET A 230 13.16 1.91 -7.93
CA MET A 230 13.17 2.71 -6.71
C MET A 230 12.85 4.16 -7.02
N VAL A 231 11.93 4.74 -6.24
CA VAL A 231 11.65 6.18 -6.24
C VAL A 231 12.18 6.80 -4.97
N ILE A 232 13.05 7.81 -5.12
CA ILE A 232 13.77 8.43 -4.00
C ILE A 232 13.99 9.93 -4.23
N PRO A 233 13.64 10.80 -3.26
CA PRO A 233 14.08 12.19 -3.26
C PRO A 233 15.54 12.26 -2.83
N VAL A 234 16.39 13.02 -3.53
CA VAL A 234 17.80 13.17 -3.18
C VAL A 234 18.17 14.64 -3.16
N GLY A 235 18.84 15.06 -2.11
CA GLY A 235 19.39 16.41 -1.95
C GLY A 235 19.55 16.82 -0.50
N PRO A 236 20.29 17.92 -0.23
CA PRO A 236 20.63 18.34 1.12
C PRO A 236 19.40 18.83 1.90
N PRO A 237 19.40 18.70 3.24
CA PRO A 237 18.36 19.27 4.09
C PRO A 237 18.18 20.77 3.86
N GLY A 238 16.92 21.20 3.63
CA GLY A 238 16.58 22.61 3.37
C GLY A 238 17.07 23.17 2.02
N GLY A 239 17.76 22.38 1.21
CA GLY A 239 18.24 22.71 -0.12
C GLY A 239 17.33 22.23 -1.24
N TYR A 240 17.86 22.25 -2.47
CA TYR A 240 17.17 21.71 -3.63
C TYR A 240 17.24 20.17 -3.61
N GLN A 241 16.09 19.52 -3.69
CA GLN A 241 15.96 18.08 -3.79
C GLN A 241 15.31 17.72 -5.13
N SER A 242 15.77 16.63 -5.73
CA SER A 242 15.17 16.05 -6.95
C SER A 242 14.60 14.68 -6.65
N LEU A 243 13.42 14.40 -7.21
CA LEU A 243 12.85 13.05 -7.22
C LEU A 243 13.49 12.24 -8.35
N TRP A 244 14.04 11.09 -7.99
CA TRP A 244 14.67 10.17 -8.92
C TRP A 244 13.90 8.87 -9.02
N LEU A 245 13.68 8.41 -10.23
CA LEU A 245 13.35 7.02 -10.53
C LEU A 245 14.65 6.29 -10.88
N ILE A 246 14.93 5.21 -10.16
CA ILE A 246 16.09 4.33 -10.36
C ILE A 246 15.56 2.97 -10.78
N GLU A 247 16.10 2.41 -11.85
CA GLU A 247 15.74 1.08 -12.36
C GLU A 247 17.00 0.22 -12.43
N ARG A 248 16.93 -0.99 -11.88
CA ARG A 248 18.01 -1.99 -11.98
C ARG A 248 17.78 -2.87 -13.19
N LYS A 249 18.81 -3.04 -14.06
CA LYS A 249 18.81 -3.95 -15.21
C LYS A 249 20.09 -4.78 -15.19
N GLY A 250 20.05 -5.94 -14.58
CA GLY A 250 21.22 -6.76 -14.32
C GLY A 250 22.22 -6.00 -13.43
N ASP A 251 23.40 -5.73 -13.99
CA ASP A 251 24.46 -4.96 -13.32
C ASP A 251 24.36 -3.45 -13.56
N GLU A 252 23.46 -3.00 -14.44
CA GLU A 252 23.28 -1.58 -14.75
C GLU A 252 22.22 -0.94 -13.84
N VAL A 253 22.43 0.35 -13.52
CA VAL A 253 21.52 1.17 -12.74
C VAL A 253 21.18 2.43 -13.54
N LEU A 254 19.96 2.46 -14.08
CA LEU A 254 19.43 3.60 -14.81
C LEU A 254 18.82 4.63 -13.85
N ARG A 255 18.94 5.92 -14.17
CA ARG A 255 18.47 7.01 -13.30
C ARG A 255 17.75 8.06 -14.13
N TYR A 256 16.51 8.40 -13.72
CA TYR A 256 15.67 9.38 -14.39
C TYR A 256 15.26 10.46 -13.39
N ASN A 257 15.54 11.73 -13.71
CA ASN A 257 15.15 12.87 -12.86
C ASN A 257 13.72 13.29 -13.18
N TRP A 258 12.85 13.25 -12.18
CA TRP A 258 11.44 13.63 -12.29
C TRP A 258 11.14 15.07 -11.89
N GLY A 259 12.12 15.82 -11.39
CA GLY A 259 11.99 17.23 -11.06
C GLY A 259 12.16 17.55 -9.58
N GLY A 260 11.94 18.81 -9.25
CA GLY A 260 12.15 19.35 -7.90
C GLY A 260 11.05 18.93 -6.93
N VAL A 261 11.46 18.54 -5.73
CA VAL A 261 10.58 18.15 -4.62
C VAL A 261 11.09 18.70 -3.30
N ARG A 262 10.29 18.57 -2.24
CA ARG A 262 10.70 18.90 -0.87
C ARG A 262 10.23 17.80 0.09
N PHE A 263 11.19 17.15 0.72
CA PHE A 263 10.99 16.13 1.74
C PHE A 263 11.74 16.48 3.03
N VAL A 264 11.33 15.86 4.12
CA VAL A 264 12.10 15.82 5.36
C VAL A 264 13.42 15.07 5.13
N PRO A 265 14.50 15.37 5.88
CA PRO A 265 15.75 14.64 5.74
C PRO A 265 15.59 13.17 6.13
N LEU A 266 16.33 12.28 5.45
CA LEU A 266 16.51 10.90 5.91
C LEU A 266 17.38 10.92 7.17
N THR A 267 16.77 10.64 8.31
CA THR A 267 17.48 10.54 9.61
C THR A 267 18.23 9.22 9.68
N ARG A 268 19.42 9.26 10.31
CA ARG A 268 20.27 8.10 10.55
C ARG A 268 20.38 7.84 12.06
N SER A 269 20.56 6.58 12.44
CA SER A 269 21.02 6.26 13.80
C SER A 269 22.43 6.85 14.01
N GLU A 270 22.69 7.45 15.16
CA GLU A 270 24.06 7.80 15.56
C GLU A 270 24.88 6.51 15.66
N GLU A 271 26.05 6.48 15.00
CA GLU A 271 27.00 5.37 15.08
C GLU A 271 27.67 5.28 16.47
#